data_da905edfbf1e9b6ec19c434fb7709a61
#
_entry.id   da905edfbf1e9b6ec19c434fb7709a61
#
_cell.length_a   1.000
_cell.length_b   1.000
_cell.length_c   1.000
_cell.angle_alpha   90.00
_cell.angle_beta   90.00
_cell.angle_gamma   90.00
#
_symmetry.space_group_name_H-M   'P 1'
#
loop_
_entity.id
_entity.type
_entity.pdbx_description
1 polymer ?
#
loop_
_entity_poly.entity_id
_entity_poly.type
_entity_poly.pdbx_seq_one_letter_code
_entity_poly.pdbx_strand_id
1 'polypeptide(L)'
;MTRVFDLHCDTPINIAKNQFNHIMPSKLHEQGYIGAVFAHFIYPKVQYPFVECVKMITSTISCIDGGSKMKLVKDRLSMTENKVNILLGVEGGHIFDALFQQVEAFYGLGVRVFTLTWNNSNRLAHSAMEMDNKGLTRLGRQYIKKMRPYDIILDMSHASTRTVLDVCELYEGRVIASHSCIRALNPSFLRNIDDRAIQAIHQRGGVIGVNFSRYHLGKHSAAEHIDYLCQRFGVSCAALGSDFDGINDPVIANPRGIARLGKQLFKKGYSSSNIGKIFSGNFLRLLKNVKRKA
;
A
#
# COMPACT_ATOMS: atom_id res chain seq x y z
N MET A 1 -20.81 3.67 11.41
CA MET A 1 -19.96 2.57 10.88
C MET A 1 -18.57 3.10 10.63
N THR A 2 -17.53 2.34 10.96
CA THR A 2 -16.13 2.72 10.71
C THR A 2 -15.88 2.64 9.20
N ARG A 3 -15.47 3.75 8.57
CA ARG A 3 -15.18 3.81 7.12
C ARG A 3 -13.70 3.53 6.90
N VAL A 4 -13.37 2.40 6.29
CA VAL A 4 -11.98 1.93 6.08
C VAL A 4 -11.57 2.08 4.62
N PHE A 5 -10.38 2.64 4.40
CA PHE A 5 -9.63 2.52 3.15
C PHE A 5 -8.33 1.77 3.45
N ASP A 6 -8.21 0.54 2.99
CA ASP A 6 -7.05 -0.32 3.20
C ASP A 6 -6.01 -0.08 2.10
N LEU A 7 -4.79 0.27 2.49
CA LEU A 7 -3.75 0.64 1.55
C LEU A 7 -3.05 -0.54 0.89
N HIS A 8 -3.29 -1.76 1.40
CA HIS A 8 -2.67 -2.97 0.83
C HIS A 8 -3.38 -4.25 1.26
N CYS A 9 -3.79 -5.05 0.29
CA CYS A 9 -4.17 -6.44 0.50
C CYS A 9 -3.91 -7.27 -0.76
N ASP A 10 -3.49 -8.53 -0.56
CA ASP A 10 -3.13 -9.48 -1.63
C ASP A 10 -4.31 -10.33 -2.11
N THR A 11 -5.51 -9.84 -1.89
CA THR A 11 -6.75 -10.49 -2.33
C THR A 11 -6.78 -10.93 -3.81
N PRO A 12 -6.08 -10.24 -4.76
CA PRO A 12 -5.94 -10.71 -6.13
C PRO A 12 -5.43 -12.14 -6.29
N ILE A 13 -4.52 -12.60 -5.42
CA ILE A 13 -4.00 -13.98 -5.44
C ILE A 13 -5.15 -14.98 -5.21
N ASN A 14 -6.03 -14.66 -4.27
CA ASN A 14 -7.16 -15.50 -3.90
C ASN A 14 -8.30 -15.43 -4.95
N ILE A 15 -8.53 -14.25 -5.54
CA ILE A 15 -9.45 -14.10 -6.68
C ILE A 15 -9.01 -14.98 -7.84
N ALA A 16 -7.73 -14.95 -8.22
CA ALA A 16 -7.21 -15.74 -9.32
C ALA A 16 -7.33 -17.26 -9.09
N LYS A 17 -7.31 -17.71 -7.83
CA LYS A 17 -7.46 -19.11 -7.42
C LYS A 17 -8.90 -19.49 -7.08
N ASN A 18 -9.84 -18.54 -7.10
CA ASN A 18 -11.21 -18.69 -6.58
C ASN A 18 -11.23 -19.25 -5.13
N GLN A 19 -10.31 -18.76 -4.31
CA GLN A 19 -10.18 -19.09 -2.89
C GLN A 19 -10.28 -17.80 -2.07
N PHE A 20 -10.91 -17.86 -0.89
CA PHE A 20 -11.04 -16.67 -0.04
C PHE A 20 -10.59 -17.00 1.38
N ASN A 21 -9.70 -16.17 1.91
CA ASN A 21 -9.08 -16.35 3.21
C ASN A 21 -9.49 -15.20 4.16
N HIS A 22 -8.68 -14.15 4.28
CA HIS A 22 -8.98 -13.03 5.17
C HIS A 22 -10.07 -12.12 4.61
N ILE A 23 -10.05 -11.88 3.30
CA ILE A 23 -11.00 -11.02 2.60
C ILE A 23 -11.93 -11.85 1.71
N MET A 24 -13.24 -11.61 1.86
CA MET A 24 -14.25 -12.00 0.91
C MET A 24 -14.75 -10.75 0.17
N PRO A 25 -14.40 -10.55 -1.12
CA PRO A 25 -14.69 -9.33 -1.86
C PRO A 25 -16.15 -8.88 -1.80
N SER A 26 -17.09 -9.81 -1.90
CA SER A 26 -18.54 -9.52 -1.85
C SER A 26 -19.00 -8.94 -0.51
N LYS A 27 -18.25 -9.12 0.58
CA LYS A 27 -18.61 -8.68 1.94
C LYS A 27 -17.89 -7.41 2.39
N LEU A 28 -16.91 -6.90 1.66
CA LEU A 28 -16.12 -5.73 2.06
C LEU A 28 -17.00 -4.51 2.40
N HIS A 29 -18.00 -4.23 1.57
CA HIS A 29 -18.91 -3.10 1.81
C HIS A 29 -19.65 -3.22 3.14
N GLU A 30 -20.16 -4.41 3.47
CA GLU A 30 -20.87 -4.70 4.73
C GLU A 30 -19.93 -4.63 5.96
N GLN A 31 -18.64 -4.81 5.74
CA GLN A 31 -17.59 -4.73 6.75
C GLN A 31 -17.05 -3.30 6.94
N GLY A 32 -17.66 -2.30 6.28
CA GLY A 32 -17.31 -0.88 6.43
C GLY A 32 -16.16 -0.41 5.53
N TYR A 33 -15.74 -1.22 4.56
CA TYR A 33 -14.76 -0.77 3.56
C TYR A 33 -15.39 0.20 2.57
N ILE A 34 -14.73 1.32 2.38
CA ILE A 34 -15.05 2.32 1.33
C ILE A 34 -14.05 2.25 0.18
N GLY A 35 -12.92 1.58 0.39
CA GLY A 35 -11.94 1.31 -0.64
C GLY A 35 -10.80 0.44 -0.15
N ALA A 36 -10.03 -0.09 -1.12
CA ALA A 36 -8.81 -0.84 -0.88
C ALA A 36 -7.85 -0.72 -2.08
N VAL A 37 -6.56 -0.89 -1.81
CA VAL A 37 -5.56 -1.19 -2.84
C VAL A 37 -5.43 -2.71 -2.95
N PHE A 38 -5.81 -3.27 -4.08
CA PHE A 38 -5.60 -4.67 -4.42
C PHE A 38 -4.22 -4.82 -5.06
N ALA A 39 -3.28 -5.38 -4.29
CA ALA A 39 -1.91 -5.57 -4.71
C ALA A 39 -1.75 -6.88 -5.51
N HIS A 40 -1.15 -6.77 -6.68
CA HIS A 40 -0.85 -7.92 -7.54
C HIS A 40 0.62 -8.25 -7.36
N PHE A 41 0.87 -9.31 -6.61
CA PHE A 41 2.21 -9.81 -6.31
C PHE A 41 2.52 -11.07 -7.12
N ILE A 42 3.71 -11.14 -7.68
CA ILE A 42 4.25 -12.32 -8.36
C ILE A 42 5.61 -12.65 -7.74
N TYR A 43 5.84 -13.92 -7.40
CA TYR A 43 7.14 -14.33 -6.85
C TYR A 43 8.29 -14.05 -7.83
N PRO A 44 9.44 -13.54 -7.34
CA PRO A 44 10.57 -13.14 -8.21
C PRO A 44 11.17 -14.25 -9.07
N LYS A 45 10.95 -15.52 -8.70
CA LYS A 45 11.45 -16.70 -9.46
C LYS A 45 10.51 -17.15 -10.59
N VAL A 46 9.37 -16.51 -10.75
CA VAL A 46 8.43 -16.80 -11.85
C VAL A 46 9.06 -16.35 -13.18
N GLN A 47 9.03 -17.19 -14.20
CA GLN A 47 9.74 -16.96 -15.47
C GLN A 47 9.26 -15.74 -16.24
N TYR A 48 7.96 -15.45 -16.22
CA TYR A 48 7.34 -14.33 -16.94
C TYR A 48 6.47 -13.49 -15.98
N PRO A 49 7.07 -12.78 -14.99
CA PRO A 49 6.30 -12.15 -13.92
C PRO A 49 5.33 -11.08 -14.44
N PHE A 50 5.68 -10.34 -15.49
CA PHE A 50 4.80 -9.36 -16.13
C PHE A 50 3.53 -10.03 -16.69
N VAL A 51 3.68 -11.12 -17.44
CA VAL A 51 2.55 -11.84 -18.06
C VAL A 51 1.61 -12.42 -17.00
N GLU A 52 2.16 -13.04 -15.97
CA GLU A 52 1.36 -13.60 -14.87
C GLU A 52 0.64 -12.50 -14.07
N CYS A 53 1.28 -11.36 -13.86
CA CYS A 53 0.65 -10.21 -13.23
C CYS A 53 -0.51 -9.65 -14.07
N VAL A 54 -0.35 -9.54 -15.39
CA VAL A 54 -1.44 -9.13 -16.31
C VAL A 54 -2.63 -10.09 -16.22
N LYS A 55 -2.41 -11.41 -16.20
CA LYS A 55 -3.47 -12.41 -16.01
C LYS A 55 -4.22 -12.20 -14.69
N MET A 56 -3.48 -11.99 -13.60
CA MET A 56 -4.06 -11.76 -12.28
C MET A 56 -4.87 -10.46 -12.24
N ILE A 57 -4.37 -9.37 -12.84
CA ILE A 57 -5.10 -8.10 -12.98
C ILE A 57 -6.40 -8.30 -13.75
N THR A 58 -6.36 -9.04 -14.86
CA THR A 58 -7.55 -9.32 -15.66
C THR A 58 -8.61 -10.08 -14.86
N SER A 59 -8.21 -11.09 -14.10
CA SER A 59 -9.10 -11.84 -13.19
C SER A 59 -9.71 -10.92 -12.13
N THR A 60 -8.91 -10.01 -11.57
CA THR A 60 -9.39 -9.03 -10.57
C THR A 60 -10.43 -8.08 -11.18
N ILE A 61 -10.18 -7.55 -12.38
CA ILE A 61 -11.12 -6.67 -13.09
C ILE A 61 -12.43 -7.41 -13.37
N SER A 62 -12.37 -8.65 -13.87
CA SER A 62 -13.55 -9.49 -14.10
C SER A 62 -14.36 -9.73 -12.82
N CYS A 63 -13.70 -9.95 -11.68
CA CYS A 63 -14.36 -10.09 -10.38
C CYS A 63 -15.06 -8.79 -9.95
N ILE A 64 -14.46 -7.63 -10.20
CA ILE A 64 -15.06 -6.32 -9.89
C ILE A 64 -16.30 -6.07 -10.76
N ASP A 65 -16.21 -6.36 -12.06
CA ASP A 65 -17.28 -6.11 -13.03
C ASP A 65 -18.44 -7.11 -12.92
N GLY A 66 -18.21 -8.28 -12.33
CA GLY A 66 -19.18 -9.38 -12.17
C GLY A 66 -20.32 -9.14 -11.17
N GLY A 67 -20.69 -7.89 -10.88
CA GLY A 67 -21.86 -7.54 -10.05
C GLY A 67 -21.55 -7.37 -8.56
N SER A 68 -20.29 -7.30 -8.18
CA SER A 68 -19.87 -6.99 -6.81
C SER A 68 -20.21 -5.54 -6.41
N LYS A 69 -20.34 -5.29 -5.10
CA LYS A 69 -20.42 -3.90 -4.56
C LYS A 69 -19.05 -3.19 -4.63
N MET A 70 -18.18 -3.56 -5.58
CA MET A 70 -16.88 -2.96 -5.83
C MET A 70 -16.91 -2.07 -7.07
N LYS A 71 -15.94 -1.18 -7.19
CA LYS A 71 -15.74 -0.32 -8.36
C LYS A 71 -14.25 -0.11 -8.59
N LEU A 72 -13.78 -0.40 -9.80
CA LEU A 72 -12.44 -0.05 -10.22
C LEU A 72 -12.29 1.49 -10.30
N VAL A 73 -11.26 2.00 -9.63
CA VAL A 73 -10.91 3.43 -9.62
C VAL A 73 -9.64 3.62 -10.43
N LYS A 74 -9.75 4.32 -11.57
CA LYS A 74 -8.63 4.66 -12.45
C LYS A 74 -8.15 6.09 -12.24
N ASP A 75 -9.05 6.95 -11.79
CA ASP A 75 -8.79 8.34 -11.47
C ASP A 75 -9.59 8.75 -10.23
N ARG A 76 -9.29 9.94 -9.73
CA ARG A 76 -9.85 10.49 -8.51
C ARG A 76 -11.35 10.80 -8.61
N LEU A 77 -11.84 11.15 -9.79
CA LEU A 77 -13.22 11.57 -10.01
C LEU A 77 -14.16 10.36 -10.09
N SER A 78 -13.61 9.17 -10.34
CA SER A 78 -14.37 7.93 -10.48
C SER A 78 -14.79 7.29 -9.15
N MET A 79 -14.34 7.79 -7.98
CA MET A 79 -14.75 7.26 -6.66
C MET A 79 -16.23 7.52 -6.37
N THR A 80 -16.88 6.51 -5.77
CA THR A 80 -18.30 6.59 -5.38
C THR A 80 -18.48 6.22 -3.90
N GLU A 81 -19.55 6.74 -3.28
CA GLU A 81 -19.84 6.47 -1.86
C GLU A 81 -20.53 5.11 -1.62
N ASN A 82 -21.22 4.58 -2.63
CA ASN A 82 -22.09 3.41 -2.49
C ASN A 82 -21.39 2.08 -2.87
N LYS A 83 -20.10 2.13 -3.22
CA LYS A 83 -19.31 0.96 -3.60
C LYS A 83 -17.96 1.01 -2.91
N VAL A 84 -17.31 -0.14 -2.77
CA VAL A 84 -15.91 -0.23 -2.35
C VAL A 84 -15.03 0.16 -3.54
N ASN A 85 -14.27 1.24 -3.40
CA ASN A 85 -13.42 1.77 -4.46
C ASN A 85 -12.09 1.01 -4.49
N ILE A 86 -11.84 0.24 -5.55
CA ILE A 86 -10.64 -0.57 -5.69
C ILE A 86 -9.62 0.15 -6.58
N LEU A 87 -8.45 0.43 -6.01
CA LEU A 87 -7.26 0.81 -6.74
C LEU A 87 -6.45 -0.46 -7.02
N LEU A 88 -5.94 -0.62 -8.24
CA LEU A 88 -5.02 -1.70 -8.57
C LEU A 88 -3.60 -1.27 -8.24
N GLY A 89 -2.88 -2.16 -7.54
CA GLY A 89 -1.46 -2.05 -7.26
C GLY A 89 -0.67 -3.19 -7.90
N VAL A 90 0.61 -2.95 -8.22
CA VAL A 90 1.59 -3.98 -8.58
C VAL A 90 2.69 -3.94 -7.54
N GLU A 91 2.95 -5.08 -6.90
CA GLU A 91 3.93 -5.18 -5.83
C GLU A 91 5.21 -5.88 -6.29
N GLY A 92 6.28 -5.08 -6.32
CA GLY A 92 7.62 -5.52 -6.66
C GLY A 92 8.08 -5.09 -8.05
N GLY A 93 9.11 -4.23 -8.09
CA GLY A 93 9.67 -3.68 -9.32
C GLY A 93 10.18 -4.72 -10.31
N HIS A 94 10.56 -5.92 -9.84
CA HIS A 94 10.96 -7.04 -10.69
C HIS A 94 9.88 -7.48 -11.70
N ILE A 95 8.62 -7.10 -11.49
CA ILE A 95 7.51 -7.40 -12.39
C ILE A 95 7.53 -6.50 -13.64
N PHE A 96 8.10 -5.30 -13.53
CA PHE A 96 8.07 -4.27 -14.58
C PHE A 96 9.44 -3.59 -14.84
N ASP A 97 10.54 -4.18 -14.37
CA ASP A 97 11.88 -3.59 -14.50
C ASP A 97 12.58 -3.89 -15.84
N ALA A 98 12.03 -4.76 -16.66
CA ALA A 98 12.63 -5.16 -17.92
C ALA A 98 12.53 -4.03 -18.97
N LEU A 99 11.34 -3.48 -19.16
CA LEU A 99 11.06 -2.41 -20.11
C LEU A 99 10.08 -1.40 -19.51
N PHE A 100 10.29 -0.09 -19.76
CA PHE A 100 9.38 0.95 -19.26
C PHE A 100 7.96 0.81 -19.80
N GLN A 101 7.79 0.27 -21.00
CA GLN A 101 6.50 -0.03 -21.61
C GLN A 101 5.63 -0.96 -20.75
N GLN A 102 6.22 -1.76 -19.88
CA GLN A 102 5.46 -2.57 -18.91
C GLN A 102 4.75 -1.70 -17.86
N VAL A 103 5.38 -0.61 -17.41
CA VAL A 103 4.72 0.40 -16.55
C VAL A 103 3.56 1.06 -17.27
N GLU A 104 3.76 1.43 -18.56
CA GLU A 104 2.71 2.04 -19.37
C GLU A 104 1.53 1.08 -19.61
N ALA A 105 1.81 -0.20 -19.88
CA ALA A 105 0.79 -1.24 -20.01
C ALA A 105 -0.03 -1.41 -18.73
N PHE A 106 0.62 -1.52 -17.57
CA PHE A 106 -0.08 -1.58 -16.29
C PHE A 106 -0.92 -0.33 -16.01
N TYR A 107 -0.38 0.86 -16.31
CA TYR A 107 -1.13 2.10 -16.17
C TYR A 107 -2.37 2.13 -17.07
N GLY A 108 -2.25 1.64 -18.31
CA GLY A 108 -3.37 1.48 -19.25
C GLY A 108 -4.45 0.52 -18.75
N LEU A 109 -4.06 -0.58 -18.07
CA LEU A 109 -4.97 -1.51 -17.41
C LEU A 109 -5.66 -0.91 -16.17
N GLY A 110 -5.19 0.23 -15.68
CA GLY A 110 -5.79 0.92 -14.54
C GLY A 110 -5.00 0.82 -13.25
N VAL A 111 -3.78 0.25 -13.27
CA VAL A 111 -2.89 0.26 -12.11
C VAL A 111 -2.50 1.69 -11.76
N ARG A 112 -2.54 2.02 -10.47
CA ARG A 112 -2.21 3.36 -9.95
C ARG A 112 -1.19 3.33 -8.82
N VAL A 113 -0.96 2.18 -8.21
CA VAL A 113 0.01 2.01 -7.11
C VAL A 113 1.13 1.08 -7.58
N PHE A 114 2.38 1.53 -7.49
CA PHE A 114 3.56 0.76 -7.87
C PHE A 114 4.53 0.66 -6.69
N THR A 115 4.71 -0.55 -6.16
CA THR A 115 5.69 -0.83 -5.12
C THR A 115 7.02 -1.18 -5.76
N LEU A 116 8.07 -0.39 -5.48
CA LEU A 116 9.36 -0.50 -6.20
C LEU A 116 10.17 -1.74 -5.85
N THR A 117 9.99 -2.30 -4.66
CA THR A 117 10.69 -3.50 -4.20
C THR A 117 9.72 -4.44 -3.51
N TRP A 118 10.09 -5.71 -3.45
CA TRP A 118 9.58 -6.65 -2.45
C TRP A 118 10.72 -6.95 -1.46
N ASN A 119 10.77 -8.12 -0.84
CA ASN A 119 11.85 -8.51 0.07
C ASN A 119 13.22 -8.69 -0.64
N ASN A 120 13.23 -8.64 -1.96
CA ASN A 120 14.42 -8.66 -2.80
C ASN A 120 14.64 -7.31 -3.49
N SER A 121 15.90 -6.92 -3.67
CA SER A 121 16.28 -5.86 -4.60
C SER A 121 16.06 -6.31 -6.04
N ASN A 122 15.95 -5.35 -6.94
CA ASN A 122 15.75 -5.56 -8.37
C ASN A 122 16.54 -4.54 -9.18
N ARG A 123 16.35 -4.51 -10.50
CA ARG A 123 17.09 -3.60 -11.38
C ARG A 123 16.79 -2.12 -11.12
N LEU A 124 15.73 -1.77 -10.38
CA LEU A 124 15.32 -0.37 -10.12
C LEU A 124 15.77 0.12 -8.75
N ALA A 125 15.67 -0.70 -7.69
CA ALA A 125 15.82 -0.25 -6.32
C ALA A 125 16.28 -1.35 -5.36
N HIS A 126 16.83 -0.93 -4.23
CA HIS A 126 17.28 -1.82 -3.15
C HIS A 126 16.22 -1.99 -2.07
N SER A 127 16.06 -3.23 -1.60
CA SER A 127 15.12 -3.64 -0.55
C SER A 127 15.67 -3.37 0.85
N ALA A 128 14.78 -3.16 1.82
CA ALA A 128 15.11 -3.06 3.24
C ALA A 128 15.67 -4.36 3.83
N MET A 129 15.37 -5.51 3.20
CA MET A 129 15.86 -6.82 3.66
C MET A 129 17.33 -7.08 3.29
N GLU A 130 17.91 -6.25 2.42
CA GLU A 130 19.33 -6.29 2.12
C GLU A 130 20.07 -5.27 2.99
N MET A 131 21.16 -5.71 3.65
CA MET A 131 21.86 -4.92 4.67
C MET A 131 22.72 -3.78 4.11
N ASP A 132 22.83 -3.65 2.78
CA ASP A 132 23.73 -2.69 2.14
C ASP A 132 23.18 -1.24 2.11
N ASN A 133 21.92 -1.04 2.46
CA ASN A 133 21.23 0.27 2.48
C ASN A 133 21.49 1.14 1.24
N LYS A 134 21.69 0.53 0.06
CA LYS A 134 21.76 1.25 -1.20
C LYS A 134 20.37 1.75 -1.62
N GLY A 135 20.33 2.72 -2.52
CA GLY A 135 19.11 3.41 -2.96
C GLY A 135 18.64 3.00 -4.35
N LEU A 136 18.11 3.96 -5.08
CA LEU A 136 17.74 3.78 -6.49
C LEU A 136 18.98 3.46 -7.34
N THR A 137 18.83 2.48 -8.25
CA THR A 137 19.83 2.25 -9.29
C THR A 137 19.80 3.38 -10.34
N ARG A 138 20.77 3.38 -11.25
CA ARG A 138 20.75 4.30 -12.41
C ARG A 138 19.48 4.12 -13.24
N LEU A 139 19.05 2.86 -13.48
CA LEU A 139 17.83 2.54 -14.19
C LEU A 139 16.58 3.01 -13.41
N GLY A 140 16.55 2.76 -12.08
CA GLY A 140 15.46 3.21 -11.21
C GLY A 140 15.26 4.73 -11.28
N ARG A 141 16.33 5.51 -11.24
CA ARG A 141 16.25 6.98 -11.39
C ARG A 141 15.66 7.39 -12.75
N GLN A 142 15.96 6.66 -13.83
CA GLN A 142 15.37 6.90 -15.14
C GLN A 142 13.88 6.59 -15.15
N TYR A 143 13.47 5.46 -14.51
CA TYR A 143 12.05 5.07 -14.39
C TYR A 143 11.25 6.11 -13.61
N ILE A 144 11.75 6.55 -12.44
CA ILE A 144 11.08 7.57 -11.63
C ILE A 144 10.86 8.87 -12.41
N LYS A 145 11.85 9.32 -13.20
CA LYS A 145 11.70 10.49 -14.07
C LYS A 145 10.62 10.28 -15.14
N LYS A 146 10.60 9.11 -15.79
CA LYS A 146 9.59 8.76 -16.81
C LYS A 146 8.19 8.60 -16.23
N MET A 147 8.05 8.22 -14.95
CA MET A 147 6.76 8.10 -14.27
C MET A 147 6.11 9.46 -13.92
N ARG A 148 6.86 10.58 -13.96
CA ARG A 148 6.33 11.91 -13.56
C ARG A 148 5.06 12.36 -14.31
N PRO A 149 4.88 12.09 -15.62
CA PRO A 149 3.66 12.50 -16.34
C PRO A 149 2.42 11.72 -15.92
N TYR A 150 2.60 10.54 -15.32
CA TYR A 150 1.52 9.65 -14.96
C TYR A 150 1.01 9.95 -13.55
N ASP A 151 -0.29 9.75 -13.32
CA ASP A 151 -0.89 9.86 -11.98
C ASP A 151 -0.65 8.57 -11.16
N ILE A 152 0.62 8.28 -10.91
CA ILE A 152 1.10 7.09 -10.19
C ILE A 152 1.34 7.44 -8.72
N ILE A 153 0.98 6.53 -7.83
CA ILE A 153 1.38 6.52 -6.42
C ILE A 153 2.55 5.55 -6.30
N LEU A 154 3.72 6.04 -5.85
CA LEU A 154 4.84 5.17 -5.54
C LEU A 154 4.75 4.68 -4.10
N ASP A 155 4.77 3.37 -3.95
CA ASP A 155 4.76 2.70 -2.64
C ASP A 155 6.17 2.28 -2.25
N MET A 156 6.59 2.72 -1.07
CA MET A 156 7.91 2.48 -0.50
C MET A 156 7.93 1.34 0.51
N SER A 157 6.86 0.59 0.63
CA SER A 157 6.89 -0.66 1.39
C SER A 157 8.00 -1.56 0.85
N HIS A 158 8.69 -2.30 1.71
CA HIS A 158 9.88 -3.10 1.38
C HIS A 158 11.15 -2.33 0.98
N ALA A 159 11.08 -1.05 0.66
CA ALA A 159 12.23 -0.29 0.20
C ALA A 159 13.25 -0.01 1.31
N SER A 160 14.54 -0.02 0.97
CA SER A 160 15.59 0.47 1.87
C SER A 160 15.35 1.94 2.23
N THR A 161 15.81 2.38 3.38
CA THR A 161 15.76 3.80 3.77
C THR A 161 16.34 4.70 2.69
N ARG A 162 17.46 4.31 2.10
CA ARG A 162 18.09 5.09 1.03
C ARG A 162 17.22 5.16 -0.23
N THR A 163 16.57 4.06 -0.62
CA THR A 163 15.61 4.07 -1.74
C THR A 163 14.46 5.04 -1.47
N VAL A 164 13.90 5.03 -0.25
CA VAL A 164 12.83 5.97 0.13
C VAL A 164 13.30 7.42 -0.02
N LEU A 165 14.48 7.76 0.51
CA LEU A 165 15.02 9.13 0.44
C LEU A 165 15.26 9.57 -1.00
N ASP A 166 15.89 8.70 -1.82
CA ASP A 166 16.12 8.97 -3.25
C ASP A 166 14.82 9.22 -4.02
N VAL A 167 13.76 8.43 -3.74
CA VAL A 167 12.44 8.62 -4.37
C VAL A 167 11.80 9.92 -3.91
N CYS A 168 11.81 10.21 -2.60
CA CYS A 168 11.22 11.42 -2.06
C CYS A 168 11.91 12.70 -2.58
N GLU A 169 13.21 12.63 -2.86
CA GLU A 169 13.96 13.72 -3.49
C GLU A 169 13.61 13.90 -4.98
N LEU A 170 13.52 12.78 -5.72
CA LEU A 170 13.45 12.79 -7.18
C LEU A 170 12.02 12.86 -7.73
N TYR A 171 11.04 12.22 -7.06
CA TYR A 171 9.68 12.05 -7.55
C TYR A 171 8.76 13.16 -7.05
N GLU A 172 8.12 13.87 -7.97
CA GLU A 172 7.20 14.97 -7.63
C GLU A 172 5.76 14.49 -7.33
N GLY A 173 5.44 13.23 -7.65
CA GLY A 173 4.15 12.61 -7.43
C GLY A 173 3.91 12.17 -5.99
N ARG A 174 2.89 11.34 -5.81
CA ARG A 174 2.47 10.83 -4.50
C ARG A 174 3.34 9.66 -4.07
N VAL A 175 3.81 9.69 -2.82
CA VAL A 175 4.63 8.64 -2.20
C VAL A 175 3.96 8.18 -0.92
N ILE A 176 3.87 6.87 -0.71
CA ILE A 176 3.35 6.23 0.50
C ILE A 176 4.26 5.09 0.95
N ALA A 177 4.05 4.58 2.17
CA ALA A 177 4.39 3.20 2.51
C ALA A 177 3.06 2.50 2.83
N SER A 178 2.59 1.67 1.91
CA SER A 178 1.24 1.13 1.97
C SER A 178 1.01 0.19 3.16
N HIS A 179 2.04 -0.63 3.54
CA HIS A 179 1.97 -1.65 4.58
C HIS A 179 3.32 -1.83 5.28
N SER A 180 3.62 -0.98 6.26
CA SER A 180 4.87 -1.01 7.03
C SER A 180 4.62 -0.80 8.51
N CYS A 181 5.40 -1.50 9.36
CA CYS A 181 5.44 -1.23 10.79
C CYS A 181 6.68 -0.41 11.15
N ILE A 182 6.77 0.05 12.39
CA ILE A 182 7.76 1.02 12.86
C ILE A 182 9.00 0.29 13.35
N ARG A 183 10.17 0.60 12.76
CA ARG A 183 11.44 -0.03 13.15
C ARG A 183 11.84 0.29 14.59
N ALA A 184 11.56 1.48 15.07
CA ALA A 184 11.86 1.86 16.45
C ALA A 184 11.14 0.99 17.49
N LEU A 185 9.97 0.41 17.15
CA LEU A 185 9.22 -0.50 18.01
C LEU A 185 9.63 -1.97 17.84
N ASN A 186 10.15 -2.35 16.68
CA ASN A 186 10.68 -3.70 16.40
C ASN A 186 11.97 -3.59 15.56
N PRO A 187 13.11 -3.24 16.19
CA PRO A 187 14.34 -2.93 15.50
C PRO A 187 15.04 -4.14 14.86
N SER A 188 14.74 -5.35 15.30
CA SER A 188 15.29 -6.59 14.75
C SER A 188 14.71 -6.95 13.38
N PHE A 189 13.57 -6.35 12.99
CA PHE A 189 12.92 -6.65 11.73
C PHE A 189 13.20 -5.56 10.70
N LEU A 190 14.20 -5.78 9.85
CA LEU A 190 14.72 -4.79 8.89
C LEU A 190 13.67 -4.30 7.87
N ARG A 191 12.64 -5.10 7.60
CA ARG A 191 11.52 -4.74 6.73
C ARG A 191 10.71 -3.54 7.24
N ASN A 192 10.76 -3.28 8.57
CA ASN A 192 10.08 -2.15 9.18
C ASN A 192 10.72 -0.83 8.77
N ILE A 193 9.88 0.20 8.58
CA ILE A 193 10.31 1.53 8.15
C ILE A 193 10.92 2.32 9.32
N ASP A 194 12.03 3.01 9.08
CA ASP A 194 12.66 3.88 10.08
C ASP A 194 12.12 5.33 10.04
N ASP A 195 12.44 6.08 11.08
CA ASP A 195 11.95 7.45 11.28
C ASP A 195 12.39 8.42 10.17
N ARG A 196 13.56 8.22 9.55
CA ARG A 196 14.07 9.06 8.47
C ARG A 196 13.20 8.89 7.22
N ALA A 197 12.89 7.62 6.89
CA ALA A 197 12.03 7.29 5.77
C ALA A 197 10.58 7.77 6.01
N ILE A 198 10.03 7.58 7.24
CA ILE A 198 8.72 8.08 7.62
C ILE A 198 8.66 9.61 7.45
N GLN A 199 9.66 10.33 7.98
CA GLN A 199 9.72 11.78 7.89
C GLN A 199 9.75 12.25 6.42
N ALA A 200 10.54 11.61 5.57
CA ALA A 200 10.64 11.96 4.15
C ALA A 200 9.30 11.77 3.42
N ILE A 201 8.61 10.64 3.64
CA ILE A 201 7.29 10.38 3.05
C ILE A 201 6.27 11.39 3.59
N HIS A 202 6.26 11.66 4.89
CA HIS A 202 5.31 12.57 5.53
C HIS A 202 5.48 14.02 5.05
N GLN A 203 6.70 14.50 4.89
CA GLN A 203 7.00 15.84 4.33
C GLN A 203 6.46 16.01 2.90
N ARG A 204 6.31 14.92 2.16
CA ARG A 204 5.67 14.87 0.83
C ARG A 204 4.12 14.82 0.92
N GLY A 205 3.55 14.88 2.13
CA GLY A 205 2.12 14.71 2.37
C GLY A 205 1.66 13.25 2.29
N GLY A 206 2.60 12.31 2.23
CA GLY A 206 2.34 10.87 2.18
C GLY A 206 1.85 10.29 3.51
N VAL A 207 1.53 9.01 3.50
CA VAL A 207 1.00 8.26 4.64
C VAL A 207 1.71 6.93 4.79
N ILE A 208 1.70 6.40 6.03
CA ILE A 208 2.24 5.10 6.40
C ILE A 208 1.07 4.21 6.82
N GLY A 209 0.78 3.17 6.05
CA GLY A 209 -0.18 2.12 6.38
C GLY A 209 0.45 1.12 7.34
N VAL A 210 -0.16 0.95 8.52
CA VAL A 210 0.34 -0.02 9.51
C VAL A 210 -0.10 -1.42 9.11
N ASN A 211 0.88 -2.33 8.97
CA ASN A 211 0.71 -3.74 8.64
C ASN A 211 0.20 -4.53 9.85
N PHE A 212 -0.57 -5.60 9.64
CA PHE A 212 -1.15 -6.41 10.71
C PHE A 212 -0.39 -7.73 10.97
N SER A 213 0.73 -7.96 10.30
CA SER A 213 1.56 -9.14 10.54
C SER A 213 2.19 -9.10 11.93
N ARG A 214 2.06 -10.20 12.68
CA ARG A 214 2.70 -10.39 13.97
C ARG A 214 4.22 -10.19 13.93
N TYR A 215 4.86 -10.66 12.84
CA TYR A 215 6.31 -10.52 12.67
C TYR A 215 6.74 -9.06 12.54
N HIS A 216 5.98 -8.24 11.83
CA HIS A 216 6.26 -6.82 11.67
C HIS A 216 6.01 -6.04 12.96
N LEU A 217 4.91 -6.36 13.66
CA LEU A 217 4.53 -5.69 14.90
C LEU A 217 5.46 -6.06 16.07
N GLY A 218 6.03 -7.27 16.07
CA GLY A 218 6.82 -7.77 17.19
C GLY A 218 5.96 -7.94 18.45
N LYS A 219 6.44 -7.41 19.58
CA LYS A 219 5.71 -7.45 20.87
C LYS A 219 4.63 -6.37 21.02
N HIS A 220 4.54 -5.45 20.05
CA HIS A 220 3.61 -4.33 20.11
C HIS A 220 2.34 -4.62 19.30
N SER A 221 1.26 -3.93 19.65
CA SER A 221 -0.01 -3.98 18.92
C SER A 221 0.00 -3.02 17.71
N ALA A 222 -0.90 -3.24 16.76
CA ALA A 222 -1.12 -2.28 15.68
C ALA A 222 -1.50 -0.88 16.19
N ALA A 223 -2.25 -0.80 17.32
CA ALA A 223 -2.60 0.47 17.93
C ALA A 223 -1.37 1.23 18.47
N GLU A 224 -0.35 0.52 18.98
CA GLU A 224 0.89 1.17 19.45
C GLU A 224 1.73 1.68 18.28
N HIS A 225 1.81 0.95 17.16
CA HIS A 225 2.47 1.42 15.94
C HIS A 225 1.78 2.67 15.36
N ILE A 226 0.45 2.69 15.34
CA ILE A 226 -0.33 3.88 14.92
C ILE A 226 -0.10 5.05 15.88
N ASP A 227 -0.11 4.78 17.19
CA ASP A 227 0.14 5.78 18.24
C ASP A 227 1.53 6.41 18.08
N TYR A 228 2.57 5.61 17.86
CA TYR A 228 3.92 6.09 17.57
C TYR A 228 3.95 7.08 16.39
N LEU A 229 3.32 6.71 15.26
CA LEU A 229 3.21 7.59 14.10
C LEU A 229 2.52 8.91 14.44
N CYS A 230 1.40 8.83 15.15
CA CYS A 230 0.60 10.00 15.50
C CYS A 230 1.33 10.94 16.47
N GLN A 231 2.00 10.40 17.49
CA GLN A 231 2.72 11.21 18.49
C GLN A 231 3.97 11.86 17.88
N ARG A 232 4.68 11.17 17.01
CA ARG A 232 5.97 11.63 16.49
C ARG A 232 5.84 12.47 15.21
N PHE A 233 4.89 12.15 14.34
CA PHE A 233 4.74 12.75 13.01
C PHE A 233 3.36 13.38 12.78
N GLY A 234 2.43 13.25 13.74
CA GLY A 234 1.08 13.75 13.63
C GLY A 234 0.08 12.75 13.03
N VAL A 235 -1.18 12.91 13.38
CA VAL A 235 -2.30 12.03 12.95
C VAL A 235 -2.38 11.88 11.43
N SER A 236 -2.01 12.91 10.68
CA SER A 236 -2.06 12.93 9.21
C SER A 236 -1.08 11.97 8.52
N CYS A 237 -0.10 11.44 9.28
CA CYS A 237 0.89 10.46 8.80
C CYS A 237 0.35 9.02 8.77
N ALA A 238 -0.55 8.66 9.69
CA ALA A 238 -0.97 7.28 9.92
C ALA A 238 -2.12 6.85 9.01
N ALA A 239 -2.06 5.59 8.55
CA ALA A 239 -3.11 4.91 7.80
C ALA A 239 -3.14 3.40 8.13
N LEU A 240 -4.02 2.64 7.48
CA LEU A 240 -4.09 1.17 7.57
C LEU A 240 -3.60 0.55 6.26
N GLY A 241 -2.80 -0.49 6.38
CA GLY A 241 -2.38 -1.33 5.27
C GLY A 241 -2.28 -2.76 5.76
N SER A 242 -3.40 -3.48 5.72
CA SER A 242 -3.59 -4.70 6.48
C SER A 242 -2.64 -5.84 6.10
N ASP A 243 -2.26 -5.87 4.83
CA ASP A 243 -1.54 -6.99 4.23
C ASP A 243 -2.35 -8.31 4.30
N PHE A 244 -3.69 -8.19 4.36
CA PHE A 244 -4.58 -9.33 4.32
C PHE A 244 -4.36 -10.13 3.03
N ASP A 245 -4.47 -11.43 3.18
CA ASP A 245 -4.22 -12.43 2.13
C ASP A 245 -2.74 -12.59 1.72
N GLY A 246 -1.84 -11.65 2.10
CA GLY A 246 -0.39 -11.74 1.92
C GLY A 246 0.37 -12.27 3.15
N ILE A 247 -0.28 -12.31 4.32
CA ILE A 247 0.32 -12.78 5.58
C ILE A 247 -0.45 -13.97 6.14
N ASN A 248 0.27 -14.85 6.87
CA ASN A 248 -0.32 -16.08 7.42
C ASN A 248 -0.79 -15.93 8.87
N ASP A 249 -0.30 -14.93 9.59
CA ASP A 249 -0.56 -14.74 11.02
C ASP A 249 -0.91 -13.27 11.37
N PRO A 250 -2.04 -12.74 10.88
CA PRO A 250 -2.47 -11.39 11.19
C PRO A 250 -2.99 -11.30 12.64
N VAL A 251 -2.57 -10.26 13.39
CA VAL A 251 -3.12 -9.98 14.73
C VAL A 251 -4.58 -9.50 14.69
N ILE A 252 -5.04 -9.05 13.54
CA ILE A 252 -6.43 -8.73 13.20
C ILE A 252 -6.83 -9.71 12.11
N ALA A 253 -7.61 -10.73 12.45
CA ALA A 253 -7.82 -11.89 11.59
C ALA A 253 -8.61 -11.61 10.28
N ASN A 254 -9.39 -10.54 10.25
CA ASN A 254 -10.21 -10.18 9.08
C ASN A 254 -10.74 -8.73 9.21
N PRO A 255 -11.37 -8.17 8.16
CA PRO A 255 -11.89 -6.80 8.15
C PRO A 255 -12.80 -6.43 9.33
N ARG A 256 -13.61 -7.36 9.87
CA ARG A 256 -14.48 -7.08 11.03
C ARG A 256 -13.68 -6.74 12.29
N GLY A 257 -12.46 -7.27 12.42
CA GLY A 257 -11.55 -7.01 13.56
C GLY A 257 -11.07 -5.56 13.64
N ILE A 258 -11.12 -4.79 12.54
CA ILE A 258 -10.67 -3.38 12.49
C ILE A 258 -11.49 -2.49 13.44
N ALA A 259 -12.74 -2.81 13.68
CA ALA A 259 -13.56 -2.09 14.66
C ALA A 259 -12.97 -2.16 16.09
N ARG A 260 -12.31 -3.28 16.44
CA ARG A 260 -11.60 -3.43 17.73
C ARG A 260 -10.38 -2.50 17.81
N LEU A 261 -9.64 -2.35 16.70
CA LEU A 261 -8.52 -1.41 16.62
C LEU A 261 -9.01 0.04 16.87
N GLY A 262 -10.15 0.43 16.31
CA GLY A 262 -10.77 1.73 16.60
C GLY A 262 -11.07 1.94 18.08
N LYS A 263 -11.60 0.90 18.77
CA LYS A 263 -11.82 0.96 20.23
C LYS A 263 -10.50 1.07 21.02
N GLN A 264 -9.42 0.42 20.57
CA GLN A 264 -8.10 0.52 21.20
C GLN A 264 -7.54 1.94 21.07
N LEU A 265 -7.64 2.55 19.88
CA LEU A 265 -7.21 3.94 19.65
C LEU A 265 -8.05 4.93 20.48
N PHE A 266 -9.36 4.72 20.57
CA PHE A 266 -10.22 5.54 21.43
C PHE A 266 -9.80 5.50 22.89
N LYS A 267 -9.47 4.30 23.43
CA LYS A 267 -8.92 4.14 24.78
C LYS A 267 -7.57 4.83 24.98
N LYS A 268 -6.79 5.02 23.92
CA LYS A 268 -5.55 5.79 23.92
C LYS A 268 -5.77 7.32 23.82
N GLY A 269 -7.03 7.79 23.80
CA GLY A 269 -7.39 9.21 23.75
C GLY A 269 -7.61 9.81 22.36
N TYR A 270 -7.60 9.01 21.30
CA TYR A 270 -7.91 9.52 19.96
C TYR A 270 -9.40 9.79 19.80
N SER A 271 -9.75 10.98 19.31
CA SER A 271 -11.14 11.33 18.98
C SER A 271 -11.66 10.49 17.80
N SER A 272 -12.98 10.35 17.70
CA SER A 272 -13.61 9.68 16.53
C SER A 272 -13.21 10.31 15.20
N SER A 273 -12.99 11.64 15.18
CA SER A 273 -12.47 12.37 14.00
C SER A 273 -11.07 11.91 13.63
N ASN A 274 -10.15 11.79 14.61
CA ASN A 274 -8.78 11.33 14.36
C ASN A 274 -8.75 9.87 13.92
N ILE A 275 -9.57 9.00 14.50
CA ILE A 275 -9.71 7.60 14.07
C ILE A 275 -10.23 7.53 12.63
N GLY A 276 -11.21 8.36 12.27
CA GLY A 276 -11.71 8.47 10.90
C GLY A 276 -10.63 8.94 9.90
N LYS A 277 -9.77 9.88 10.30
CA LYS A 277 -8.61 10.31 9.49
C LYS A 277 -7.64 9.14 9.25
N ILE A 278 -7.27 8.40 10.30
CA ILE A 278 -6.35 7.25 10.24
C ILE A 278 -6.93 6.13 9.36
N PHE A 279 -8.21 5.82 9.52
CA PHE A 279 -8.84 4.68 8.85
C PHE A 279 -9.12 4.91 7.37
N SER A 280 -9.29 6.16 6.94
CA SER A 280 -9.53 6.47 5.51
C SER A 280 -9.16 7.90 5.12
N GLY A 281 -9.43 8.88 5.99
CA GLY A 281 -9.37 10.30 5.64
C GLY A 281 -8.00 10.75 5.15
N ASN A 282 -6.91 10.25 5.74
CA ASN A 282 -5.55 10.62 5.36
C ASN A 282 -5.18 10.16 3.94
N PHE A 283 -5.56 8.95 3.58
CA PHE A 283 -5.34 8.47 2.21
C PHE A 283 -6.27 9.15 1.20
N LEU A 284 -7.53 9.37 1.56
CA LEU A 284 -8.46 10.14 0.72
C LEU A 284 -7.98 11.57 0.48
N ARG A 285 -7.36 12.22 1.47
CA ARG A 285 -6.71 13.54 1.32
C ARG A 285 -5.58 13.46 0.29
N LEU A 286 -4.72 12.43 0.37
CA LEU A 286 -3.63 12.22 -0.57
C LEU A 286 -4.15 12.02 -1.99
N LEU A 287 -5.23 11.27 -2.18
CA LEU A 287 -5.87 11.09 -3.48
C LEU A 287 -6.45 12.41 -4.02
N LYS A 288 -6.87 13.33 -3.15
CA LYS A 288 -7.41 14.64 -3.54
C LYS A 288 -6.36 15.65 -4.01
N ASN A 289 -5.13 15.57 -3.54
CA ASN A 289 -4.08 16.58 -3.72
C ASN A 289 -3.26 16.35 -5.01
N VAL A 290 -3.90 16.11 -6.15
CA VAL A 290 -3.20 16.07 -7.43
C VAL A 290 -3.02 17.50 -7.94
N LYS A 291 -1.78 17.97 -8.03
CA LYS A 291 -1.48 19.16 -8.84
C LYS A 291 -1.81 18.82 -10.30
N ARG A 292 -2.90 19.36 -10.84
CA ARG A 292 -3.08 19.38 -12.29
C ARG A 292 -1.89 20.15 -12.85
N LYS A 293 -1.01 19.50 -13.62
CA LYS A 293 -0.17 20.24 -14.54
C LYS A 293 -1.13 20.82 -15.59
N ALA A 294 -1.14 22.15 -15.66
CA ALA A 294 -1.70 22.89 -16.77
C ALA A 294 -0.99 22.46 -18.08
#